data_1e59e567113308fc263b442840eaa0b3
#
_entry.id   1e59e567113308fc263b442840eaa0b3
#
_cell.length_a   1.000
_cell.length_b   1.000
_cell.length_c   1.000
_cell.angle_alpha   90.00
_cell.angle_beta   90.00
_cell.angle_gamma   90.00
#
_symmetry.space_group_name_H-M   'P 1'
#
loop_
_entity.id
_entity.type
_entity.pdbx_description
1 polymer ?
#
loop_
_entity_poly.entity_id
_entity_poly.type
_entity_poly.pdbx_seq_one_letter_code
_entity_poly.pdbx_strand_id
1 'polypeptide(L)'
;MNPLAIDLNDLYLFAQVVERRGFTAAGDALGIPKSRISRRITQLEARLGARLLQRTSRRMSLTEAGQELYRHCAAMIAEAQAGEDAVRKRLGEPVGTVRVSLPMAVADIALPRLLPRFMQQFPKVRLMVQASNRQIDLIEENIDVVVRGIGAQLESSSLVQSSLCSVHWTLAASPQYLAQHGPIDGLAALADADALYYAPLSDTEASWRLLGPDEARHQAPIGKLRLQSDNLSVLKQAALAGMGVATLPRYACAAELAAGSLLPVLPDWRPRAGHLVVLFPSRRGLAPAVRAFVDFLKDELPAALA
;
A
#
# COMPACT_ATOMS: atom_id res chain seq x y z
N MET A 1 9.98 45.45 6.71
CA MET A 1 10.04 43.96 6.58
C MET A 1 10.45 43.64 5.17
N ASN A 2 11.62 43.01 4.98
CA ASN A 2 12.06 42.60 3.64
C ASN A 2 11.11 41.47 3.15
N PRO A 3 10.47 41.59 1.98
CA PRO A 3 9.63 40.52 1.45
C PRO A 3 10.54 39.29 1.27
N LEU A 4 9.99 38.09 1.54
CA LEU A 4 10.70 36.83 1.31
C LEU A 4 11.28 36.86 -0.13
N ALA A 5 12.57 36.67 -0.26
CA ALA A 5 13.25 36.56 -1.56
C ALA A 5 12.79 35.29 -2.33
N ILE A 6 11.97 34.46 -1.70
CA ILE A 6 11.44 33.19 -2.21
C ILE A 6 9.99 33.42 -2.65
N ASP A 7 9.70 33.16 -3.94
CA ASP A 7 8.31 33.06 -4.41
C ASP A 7 7.81 31.63 -4.26
N LEU A 8 6.93 31.43 -3.28
CA LEU A 8 6.34 30.10 -3.00
C LEU A 8 5.50 29.56 -4.17
N ASN A 9 4.96 30.45 -5.03
CA ASN A 9 4.24 30.00 -6.22
C ASN A 9 5.16 29.38 -7.26
N ASP A 10 6.43 29.82 -7.37
CA ASP A 10 7.40 29.18 -8.27
C ASP A 10 7.70 27.76 -7.80
N LEU A 11 7.86 27.56 -6.49
CA LEU A 11 8.07 26.25 -5.88
C LEU A 11 6.83 25.33 -6.08
N TYR A 12 5.64 25.89 -5.91
CA TYR A 12 4.38 25.17 -6.18
C TYR A 12 4.27 24.73 -7.64
N LEU A 13 4.52 25.65 -8.58
CA LEU A 13 4.50 25.36 -10.02
C LEU A 13 5.54 24.30 -10.41
N PHE A 14 6.73 24.36 -9.82
CA PHE A 14 7.76 23.35 -10.03
C PHE A 14 7.27 21.97 -9.57
N ALA A 15 6.73 21.85 -8.35
CA ALA A 15 6.17 20.60 -7.86
C ALA A 15 5.07 20.06 -8.77
N GLN A 16 4.15 20.91 -9.22
CA GLN A 16 3.06 20.49 -10.11
C GLN A 16 3.55 19.99 -11.49
N VAL A 17 4.62 20.56 -12.03
CA VAL A 17 5.23 20.08 -13.27
C VAL A 17 5.87 18.70 -13.08
N VAL A 18 6.49 18.47 -11.94
CA VAL A 18 7.10 17.17 -11.58
C VAL A 18 6.03 16.11 -11.39
N GLU A 19 5.03 16.35 -10.55
CA GLU A 19 3.94 15.41 -10.24
C GLU A 19 3.17 14.98 -11.50
N ARG A 20 2.91 15.94 -12.38
CA ARG A 20 2.15 15.69 -13.62
C ARG A 20 3.04 15.28 -14.79
N ARG A 21 4.33 15.09 -14.55
CA ARG A 21 5.32 14.65 -15.53
C ARG A 21 5.37 15.51 -16.81
N GLY A 22 5.04 16.82 -16.69
CA GLY A 22 5.10 17.71 -17.83
C GLY A 22 4.44 19.07 -17.67
N PHE A 23 4.95 20.02 -18.45
CA PHE A 23 4.46 21.41 -18.46
C PHE A 23 3.05 21.56 -19.00
N THR A 24 2.68 20.77 -20.01
CA THR A 24 1.35 20.81 -20.63
C THR A 24 0.31 20.28 -19.63
N ALA A 25 0.55 19.10 -19.07
CA ALA A 25 -0.36 18.51 -18.08
C ALA A 25 -0.51 19.38 -16.82
N ALA A 26 0.57 20.04 -16.37
CA ALA A 26 0.50 21.01 -15.28
C ALA A 26 -0.31 22.25 -15.66
N GLY A 27 -0.11 22.76 -16.89
CA GLY A 27 -0.85 23.92 -17.40
C GLY A 27 -2.36 23.68 -17.48
N ASP A 28 -2.74 22.56 -18.06
CA ASP A 28 -4.15 22.15 -18.21
C ASP A 28 -4.83 22.01 -16.83
N ALA A 29 -4.14 21.42 -15.89
CA ALA A 29 -4.69 21.21 -14.54
C ALA A 29 -4.79 22.47 -13.70
N LEU A 30 -3.91 23.46 -13.92
CA LEU A 30 -3.87 24.71 -13.16
C LEU A 30 -4.58 25.86 -13.87
N GLY A 31 -5.03 25.67 -15.12
CA GLY A 31 -5.57 26.75 -15.93
C GLY A 31 -4.53 27.84 -16.30
N ILE A 32 -3.23 27.46 -16.35
CA ILE A 32 -2.12 28.38 -16.59
C ILE A 32 -1.44 28.00 -17.92
N PRO A 33 -1.21 28.95 -18.84
CA PRO A 33 -0.52 28.67 -20.10
C PRO A 33 0.87 28.03 -19.84
N LYS A 34 1.17 26.96 -20.57
CA LYS A 34 2.47 26.24 -20.51
C LYS A 34 3.67 27.18 -20.61
N SER A 35 3.61 28.18 -21.49
CA SER A 35 4.67 29.19 -21.67
C SER A 35 4.95 29.98 -20.40
N ARG A 36 3.91 30.31 -19.65
CA ARG A 36 4.02 31.04 -18.37
C ARG A 36 4.66 30.16 -17.30
N ILE A 37 4.26 28.91 -17.19
CA ILE A 37 4.87 27.95 -16.24
C ILE A 37 6.35 27.74 -16.59
N SER A 38 6.66 27.49 -17.87
CA SER A 38 8.05 27.27 -18.33
C SER A 38 8.94 28.47 -18.02
N ARG A 39 8.46 29.70 -18.23
CA ARG A 39 9.20 30.93 -17.93
C ARG A 39 9.46 31.06 -16.42
N ARG A 40 8.47 30.79 -15.56
CA ARG A 40 8.62 30.87 -14.11
C ARG A 40 9.61 29.84 -13.58
N ILE A 41 9.60 28.64 -14.10
CA ILE A 41 10.59 27.60 -13.70
C ILE A 41 11.99 27.97 -14.19
N THR A 42 12.15 28.54 -15.40
CA THR A 42 13.45 29.04 -15.87
C THR A 42 13.98 30.17 -14.97
N GLN A 43 13.10 31.06 -14.49
CA GLN A 43 13.48 32.11 -13.54
C GLN A 43 13.85 31.53 -12.18
N LEU A 44 13.16 30.48 -11.71
CA LEU A 44 13.51 29.74 -10.49
C LEU A 44 14.91 29.11 -10.61
N GLU A 45 15.18 28.40 -11.71
CA GLU A 45 16.50 27.82 -11.99
C GLU A 45 17.61 28.89 -12.02
N ALA A 46 17.35 30.02 -12.66
CA ALA A 46 18.30 31.13 -12.71
C ALA A 46 18.58 31.75 -11.32
N ARG A 47 17.54 31.91 -10.50
CA ARG A 47 17.66 32.42 -9.12
C ARG A 47 18.45 31.47 -8.22
N LEU A 48 18.27 30.16 -8.41
CA LEU A 48 18.96 29.14 -7.61
C LEU A 48 20.38 28.83 -8.15
N GLY A 49 20.73 29.31 -9.34
CA GLY A 49 21.98 28.98 -10.00
C GLY A 49 22.17 27.53 -10.39
N ALA A 50 21.06 26.76 -10.42
CA ALA A 50 21.06 25.32 -10.70
C ALA A 50 19.92 24.94 -11.63
N ARG A 51 20.18 23.99 -12.53
CA ARG A 51 19.12 23.35 -13.30
C ARG A 51 18.41 22.32 -12.44
N LEU A 52 17.09 22.39 -12.44
CA LEU A 52 16.21 21.46 -11.71
C LEU A 52 15.64 20.37 -12.62
N LEU A 53 15.46 20.71 -13.91
CA LEU A 53 14.90 19.81 -14.90
C LEU A 53 15.88 19.58 -16.05
N GLN A 54 16.08 18.32 -16.40
CA GLN A 54 16.71 17.92 -17.65
C GLN A 54 15.62 17.81 -18.72
N ARG A 55 15.76 18.62 -19.78
CA ARG A 55 14.79 18.66 -20.89
C ARG A 55 15.45 18.01 -22.09
N THR A 56 14.92 16.87 -22.52
CA THR A 56 15.15 16.36 -23.86
C THR A 56 13.89 16.52 -24.68
N SER A 57 13.99 16.46 -26.01
CA SER A 57 12.82 16.59 -26.91
C SER A 57 11.73 15.53 -26.67
N ARG A 58 12.05 14.46 -25.94
CA ARG A 58 11.14 13.32 -25.74
C ARG A 58 10.85 12.98 -24.27
N ARG A 59 11.65 13.49 -23.30
CA ARG A 59 11.46 13.16 -21.88
C ARG A 59 11.88 14.33 -20.99
N MET A 60 11.17 14.50 -19.89
CA MET A 60 11.52 15.37 -18.79
C MET A 60 11.96 14.49 -17.61
N SER A 61 13.12 14.78 -17.03
CA SER A 61 13.59 14.15 -15.81
C SER A 61 14.10 15.21 -14.83
N LEU A 62 14.11 14.87 -13.54
CA LEU A 62 14.72 15.70 -12.51
C LEU A 62 16.25 15.59 -12.56
N THR A 63 16.94 16.68 -12.23
CA THR A 63 18.33 16.63 -11.81
C THR A 63 18.39 16.24 -10.33
N GLU A 64 19.57 15.93 -9.80
CA GLU A 64 19.78 15.70 -8.37
C GLU A 64 19.30 16.89 -7.51
N ALA A 65 19.69 18.11 -7.88
CA ALA A 65 19.19 19.34 -7.25
C ALA A 65 17.66 19.50 -7.39
N GLY A 66 17.10 19.08 -8.54
CA GLY A 66 15.67 19.10 -8.76
C GLY A 66 14.93 18.10 -7.86
N GLN A 67 15.49 16.93 -7.64
CA GLN A 67 14.92 15.91 -6.76
C GLN A 67 14.93 16.35 -5.30
N GLU A 68 16.03 16.96 -4.87
CA GLU A 68 16.13 17.53 -3.52
C GLU A 68 15.13 18.66 -3.31
N LEU A 69 15.09 19.63 -4.23
CA LEU A 69 14.12 20.72 -4.15
C LEU A 69 12.67 20.23 -4.19
N TYR A 70 12.38 19.22 -5.01
CA TYR A 70 11.03 18.66 -5.08
C TYR A 70 10.55 18.08 -3.73
N ARG A 71 11.43 17.40 -2.98
CA ARG A 71 11.10 16.91 -1.63
C ARG A 71 10.69 18.06 -0.69
N HIS A 72 11.44 19.16 -0.73
CA HIS A 72 11.12 20.35 0.07
C HIS A 72 9.84 21.05 -0.41
N CYS A 73 9.58 21.11 -1.72
CA CYS A 73 8.35 21.67 -2.27
C CYS A 73 7.13 20.84 -1.87
N ALA A 74 7.22 19.53 -1.94
CA ALA A 74 6.16 18.62 -1.52
C ALA A 74 5.85 18.78 -0.02
N ALA A 75 6.88 18.87 0.82
CA ALA A 75 6.72 19.10 2.25
C ALA A 75 6.08 20.49 2.54
N MET A 76 6.49 21.54 1.85
CA MET A 76 5.90 22.88 1.97
C MET A 76 4.43 22.89 1.61
N ILE A 77 4.05 22.25 0.50
CA ILE A 77 2.65 22.15 0.06
C ILE A 77 1.83 21.39 1.09
N ALA A 78 2.35 20.27 1.60
CA ALA A 78 1.70 19.48 2.63
C ALA A 78 1.47 20.29 3.92
N GLU A 79 2.46 21.09 4.35
CA GLU A 79 2.35 21.93 5.55
C GLU A 79 1.35 23.08 5.36
N ALA A 80 1.34 23.71 4.18
CA ALA A 80 0.34 24.74 3.86
C ALA A 80 -1.08 24.16 3.88
N GLN A 81 -1.28 22.98 3.31
CA GLN A 81 -2.55 22.25 3.36
C GLN A 81 -2.93 21.89 4.79
N ALA A 82 -1.98 21.40 5.59
CA ALA A 82 -2.21 21.09 7.00
C ALA A 82 -2.61 22.33 7.81
N GLY A 83 -2.05 23.50 7.50
CA GLY A 83 -2.42 24.77 8.08
C GLY A 83 -3.87 25.17 7.77
N GLU A 84 -4.29 25.07 6.52
CA GLU A 84 -5.68 25.29 6.12
C GLU A 84 -6.62 24.29 6.79
N ASP A 85 -6.24 23.03 6.82
CA ASP A 85 -7.01 21.96 7.45
C ASP A 85 -7.10 22.13 8.97
N ALA A 86 -6.07 22.68 9.63
CA ALA A 86 -6.13 23.01 11.05
C ALA A 86 -7.16 24.09 11.34
N VAL A 87 -7.33 25.06 10.44
CA VAL A 87 -8.40 26.07 10.54
C VAL A 87 -9.77 25.42 10.28
N ARG A 88 -9.88 24.59 9.25
CA ARG A 88 -11.10 23.83 8.92
C ARG A 88 -11.49 22.84 10.01
N LYS A 89 -10.50 22.27 10.73
CA LYS A 89 -10.70 21.36 11.88
C LYS A 89 -11.47 22.04 13.02
N ARG A 90 -11.33 23.35 13.20
CA ARG A 90 -12.17 24.12 14.15
C ARG A 90 -13.62 24.19 13.71
N LEU A 91 -13.92 23.95 12.43
CA LEU A 91 -15.27 23.90 11.86
C LEU A 91 -15.86 22.47 11.84
N GLY A 92 -15.11 21.46 12.28
CA GLY A 92 -15.62 20.12 12.61
C GLY A 92 -15.87 19.17 11.45
N GLU A 93 -15.73 19.56 10.19
CA GLU A 93 -16.12 18.73 9.05
C GLU A 93 -14.90 18.20 8.25
N PRO A 94 -14.75 16.86 8.05
CA PRO A 94 -13.73 16.30 7.18
C PRO A 94 -13.98 16.66 5.72
N VAL A 95 -13.01 17.34 5.09
CA VAL A 95 -13.06 17.73 3.66
C VAL A 95 -11.68 17.56 3.04
N GLY A 96 -11.62 17.34 1.72
CA GLY A 96 -10.36 17.24 0.97
C GLY A 96 -10.14 15.87 0.36
N THR A 97 -8.91 15.63 -0.11
CA THR A 97 -8.53 14.37 -0.77
C THR A 97 -7.69 13.52 0.17
N VAL A 98 -8.00 12.23 0.24
CA VAL A 98 -7.18 11.20 0.90
C VAL A 98 -6.63 10.25 -0.15
N ARG A 99 -5.32 10.15 -0.22
CA ARG A 99 -4.59 9.19 -1.06
C ARG A 99 -4.17 8.00 -0.23
N VAL A 100 -4.69 6.83 -0.55
CA VAL A 100 -4.43 5.61 0.20
C VAL A 100 -3.86 4.52 -0.69
N SER A 101 -2.83 3.83 -0.19
CA SER A 101 -2.34 2.59 -0.76
C SER A 101 -2.56 1.43 0.19
N LEU A 102 -3.00 0.29 -0.35
CA LEU A 102 -3.26 -0.91 0.45
C LEU A 102 -3.02 -2.17 -0.37
N PRO A 103 -2.79 -3.34 0.30
CA PRO A 103 -2.59 -4.60 -0.39
C PRO A 103 -3.77 -4.96 -1.30
N MET A 104 -3.48 -5.55 -2.46
CA MET A 104 -4.50 -5.90 -3.46
C MET A 104 -5.62 -6.74 -2.86
N ALA A 105 -5.30 -7.79 -2.09
CA ALA A 105 -6.32 -8.64 -1.49
C ALA A 105 -7.21 -7.91 -0.47
N VAL A 106 -6.65 -6.95 0.28
CA VAL A 106 -7.45 -6.10 1.20
C VAL A 106 -8.35 -5.17 0.40
N ALA A 107 -7.82 -4.59 -0.71
CA ALA A 107 -8.61 -3.75 -1.59
C ALA A 107 -9.80 -4.51 -2.18
N ASP A 108 -9.58 -5.70 -2.71
CA ASP A 108 -10.60 -6.49 -3.40
C ASP A 108 -11.69 -7.00 -2.45
N ILE A 109 -11.34 -7.33 -1.20
CA ILE A 109 -12.26 -7.98 -0.26
C ILE A 109 -12.96 -6.98 0.66
N ALA A 110 -12.21 -6.02 1.22
CA ALA A 110 -12.75 -5.11 2.21
C ALA A 110 -13.35 -3.82 1.62
N LEU A 111 -12.68 -3.21 0.63
CA LEU A 111 -13.10 -1.90 0.14
C LEU A 111 -14.50 -1.88 -0.51
N PRO A 112 -14.97 -2.90 -1.24
CA PRO A 112 -16.32 -2.87 -1.80
C PRO A 112 -17.42 -2.70 -0.73
N ARG A 113 -17.16 -3.15 0.50
CA ARG A 113 -18.08 -2.99 1.63
C ARG A 113 -17.85 -1.69 2.40
N LEU A 114 -16.61 -1.25 2.51
CA LEU A 114 -16.20 -0.13 3.36
C LEU A 114 -16.36 1.23 2.66
N LEU A 115 -15.95 1.33 1.38
CA LEU A 115 -15.94 2.62 0.69
C LEU A 115 -17.32 3.28 0.57
N PRO A 116 -18.42 2.58 0.23
CA PRO A 116 -19.73 3.20 0.16
C PRO A 116 -20.15 3.81 1.51
N ARG A 117 -19.86 3.12 2.63
CA ARG A 117 -20.17 3.59 3.97
C ARG A 117 -19.36 4.84 4.34
N PHE A 118 -18.05 4.81 4.08
CA PHE A 118 -17.18 5.96 4.31
C PHE A 118 -17.61 7.19 3.49
N MET A 119 -17.88 7.01 2.20
CA MET A 119 -18.27 8.11 1.31
C MET A 119 -19.65 8.68 1.67
N GLN A 120 -20.56 7.87 2.17
CA GLN A 120 -21.85 8.35 2.71
C GLN A 120 -21.66 9.16 4.00
N GLN A 121 -20.79 8.70 4.89
CA GLN A 121 -20.52 9.39 6.16
C GLN A 121 -19.73 10.69 5.96
N PHE A 122 -18.85 10.76 4.96
CA PHE A 122 -17.98 11.90 4.68
C PHE A 122 -18.08 12.35 3.21
N PRO A 123 -19.22 12.93 2.80
CA PRO A 123 -19.51 13.22 1.38
C PRO A 123 -18.60 14.27 0.76
N LYS A 124 -17.88 15.06 1.57
CA LYS A 124 -16.93 16.08 1.08
C LYS A 124 -15.48 15.56 1.01
N VAL A 125 -15.25 14.28 1.35
CA VAL A 125 -13.95 13.64 1.22
C VAL A 125 -13.87 12.92 -0.11
N ARG A 126 -12.81 13.21 -0.88
CA ARG A 126 -12.44 12.48 -2.10
C ARG A 126 -11.40 11.42 -1.76
N LEU A 127 -11.63 10.19 -2.17
CA LEU A 127 -10.66 9.11 -2.04
C LEU A 127 -9.92 8.85 -3.35
N MET A 128 -8.61 8.65 -3.26
CA MET A 128 -7.76 8.13 -4.33
C MET A 128 -7.11 6.85 -3.81
N VAL A 129 -7.53 5.71 -4.36
CA VAL A 129 -7.14 4.40 -3.88
C VAL A 129 -6.17 3.75 -4.85
N GLN A 130 -5.05 3.27 -4.34
CA GLN A 130 -4.06 2.47 -5.07
C GLN A 130 -3.93 1.10 -4.43
N ALA A 131 -4.37 0.05 -5.13
CA ALA A 131 -4.13 -1.33 -4.72
C ALA A 131 -2.75 -1.78 -5.20
N SER A 132 -1.84 -2.12 -4.27
CA SER A 132 -0.47 -2.52 -4.62
C SER A 132 0.19 -3.31 -3.51
N ASN A 133 0.91 -4.38 -3.87
CA ASN A 133 1.72 -5.16 -2.93
C ASN A 133 3.18 -4.68 -2.86
N ARG A 134 3.60 -3.76 -3.74
CA ARG A 134 4.95 -3.21 -3.70
C ARG A 134 5.16 -2.30 -2.49
N GLN A 135 6.38 -2.19 -2.04
CA GLN A 135 6.76 -1.22 -1.03
C GLN A 135 6.65 0.19 -1.62
N ILE A 136 5.98 1.09 -0.91
CA ILE A 136 5.68 2.46 -1.33
C ILE A 136 6.39 3.40 -0.37
N ASP A 137 7.07 4.39 -0.91
CA ASP A 137 7.49 5.56 -0.14
C ASP A 137 6.34 6.57 -0.11
N LEU A 138 5.81 6.85 1.10
CA LEU A 138 4.67 7.75 1.28
C LEU A 138 4.98 9.16 0.81
N ILE A 139 6.21 9.62 1.02
CA ILE A 139 6.62 11.00 0.72
C ILE A 139 6.86 11.15 -0.77
N GLU A 140 7.64 10.24 -1.37
CA GLU A 140 7.97 10.30 -2.79
C GLU A 140 6.74 10.12 -3.69
N GLU A 141 5.79 9.28 -3.28
CA GLU A 141 4.59 8.98 -4.05
C GLU A 141 3.37 9.81 -3.66
N ASN A 142 3.53 10.75 -2.70
CA ASN A 142 2.47 11.63 -2.24
C ASN A 142 1.21 10.86 -1.77
N ILE A 143 1.44 9.81 -0.96
CA ILE A 143 0.42 8.98 -0.35
C ILE A 143 0.21 9.42 1.10
N ASP A 144 -1.04 9.66 1.49
CA ASP A 144 -1.39 10.11 2.84
C ASP A 144 -1.44 8.95 3.84
N VAL A 145 -1.90 7.78 3.37
CA VAL A 145 -2.14 6.59 4.20
C VAL A 145 -1.68 5.34 3.47
N VAL A 146 -0.92 4.49 4.13
CA VAL A 146 -0.58 3.15 3.62
C VAL A 146 -1.06 2.10 4.59
N VAL A 147 -1.84 1.13 4.11
CA VAL A 147 -2.13 -0.11 4.84
C VAL A 147 -1.13 -1.16 4.40
N ARG A 148 -0.53 -1.88 5.34
CA ARG A 148 0.47 -2.92 5.07
C ARG A 148 0.28 -4.13 5.95
N GLY A 149 0.57 -5.29 5.36
CA GLY A 149 0.85 -6.49 6.13
C GLY A 149 2.29 -6.45 6.64
N ILE A 150 2.46 -6.60 7.94
CA ILE A 150 3.78 -6.73 8.55
C ILE A 150 3.90 -8.10 9.23
N GLY A 151 5.11 -8.67 9.17
CA GLY A 151 5.51 -9.76 10.06
C GLY A 151 5.72 -9.24 11.49
N ALA A 152 6.19 -10.11 12.41
CA ALA A 152 6.33 -9.77 13.82
C ALA A 152 7.40 -8.70 14.15
N GLN A 153 8.16 -8.22 13.18
CA GLN A 153 9.17 -7.17 13.38
C GLN A 153 8.78 -5.89 12.63
N LEU A 154 8.77 -4.80 13.39
CA LEU A 154 8.59 -3.43 12.93
C LEU A 154 9.96 -2.84 12.64
N GLU A 155 10.19 -2.37 11.42
CA GLU A 155 11.33 -1.51 11.15
C GLU A 155 11.06 -0.12 11.75
N SER A 156 12.08 0.47 12.36
CA SER A 156 12.02 1.84 12.88
C SER A 156 11.89 2.81 11.69
N SER A 157 10.73 3.40 11.54
CA SER A 157 10.48 4.43 10.53
C SER A 157 10.06 5.74 11.18
N SER A 158 10.29 6.87 10.50
CA SER A 158 9.77 8.19 10.89
C SER A 158 8.25 8.28 10.79
N LEU A 159 7.58 7.23 10.34
CA LEU A 159 6.15 7.14 10.14
C LEU A 159 5.44 6.75 11.43
N VAL A 160 4.26 7.29 11.62
CA VAL A 160 3.36 6.82 12.66
C VAL A 160 2.71 5.53 12.21
N GLN A 161 2.84 4.51 13.04
CA GLN A 161 2.20 3.23 12.85
C GLN A 161 1.08 3.01 13.84
N SER A 162 -0.02 2.47 13.35
CA SER A 162 -1.13 2.01 14.19
C SER A 162 -1.60 0.63 13.72
N SER A 163 -1.83 -0.27 14.68
CA SER A 163 -2.38 -1.60 14.39
C SER A 163 -3.82 -1.47 13.92
N LEU A 164 -4.20 -2.26 12.92
CA LEU A 164 -5.58 -2.41 12.45
C LEU A 164 -6.16 -3.74 12.93
N CYS A 165 -5.61 -4.87 12.46
CA CYS A 165 -6.06 -6.19 12.87
C CYS A 165 -4.97 -7.26 12.68
N SER A 166 -5.14 -8.38 13.36
CA SER A 166 -4.36 -9.60 13.11
C SER A 166 -4.89 -10.31 11.87
N VAL A 167 -3.97 -10.90 11.10
CA VAL A 167 -4.29 -11.71 9.92
C VAL A 167 -3.91 -13.16 10.20
N HIS A 168 -4.91 -14.02 10.20
CA HIS A 168 -4.71 -15.45 10.33
C HIS A 168 -4.52 -16.07 8.95
N TRP A 169 -3.48 -16.88 8.80
CA TRP A 169 -3.18 -17.60 7.58
C TRP A 169 -3.50 -19.08 7.75
N THR A 170 -3.74 -19.77 6.65
CA THR A 170 -3.94 -21.22 6.59
C THR A 170 -3.21 -21.81 5.40
N LEU A 171 -2.82 -23.06 5.52
CA LEU A 171 -2.45 -23.88 4.38
C LEU A 171 -3.74 -24.45 3.78
N ALA A 172 -3.89 -24.40 2.48
CA ALA A 172 -5.09 -24.88 1.81
C ALA A 172 -4.75 -25.54 0.47
N ALA A 173 -5.51 -26.59 0.13
CA ALA A 173 -5.47 -27.27 -1.14
C ALA A 173 -6.89 -27.68 -1.57
N SER A 174 -7.11 -27.91 -2.86
CA SER A 174 -8.40 -28.45 -3.32
C SER A 174 -8.56 -29.92 -2.96
N PRO A 175 -9.82 -30.41 -2.81
CA PRO A 175 -10.10 -31.85 -2.65
C PRO A 175 -9.49 -32.70 -3.77
N GLN A 176 -9.48 -32.18 -5.01
CA GLN A 176 -8.91 -32.85 -6.17
C GLN A 176 -7.41 -33.09 -5.99
N TYR A 177 -6.66 -32.08 -5.52
CA TYR A 177 -5.23 -32.23 -5.28
C TYR A 177 -4.95 -33.30 -4.23
N LEU A 178 -5.66 -33.25 -3.09
CA LEU A 178 -5.49 -34.19 -1.99
C LEU A 178 -5.89 -35.61 -2.39
N ALA A 179 -6.90 -35.79 -3.23
CA ALA A 179 -7.28 -37.11 -3.74
C ALA A 179 -6.23 -37.73 -4.66
N GLN A 180 -5.49 -36.91 -5.40
CA GLN A 180 -4.45 -37.39 -6.34
C GLN A 180 -3.11 -37.65 -5.65
N HIS A 181 -2.76 -36.89 -4.61
CA HIS A 181 -1.43 -36.92 -3.99
C HIS A 181 -1.43 -37.53 -2.58
N GLY A 182 -2.60 -37.86 -2.06
CA GLY A 182 -2.78 -38.37 -0.70
C GLY A 182 -2.88 -37.29 0.37
N PRO A 183 -3.17 -37.69 1.60
CA PRO A 183 -3.27 -36.76 2.73
C PRO A 183 -1.89 -36.19 3.09
N ILE A 184 -1.88 -34.92 3.47
CA ILE A 184 -0.70 -34.25 4.01
C ILE A 184 -0.87 -34.21 5.53
N ASP A 185 -0.24 -35.14 6.23
CA ASP A 185 -0.41 -35.40 7.67
C ASP A 185 0.78 -34.93 8.53
N GLY A 186 1.79 -34.37 7.90
CA GLY A 186 2.97 -33.85 8.61
C GLY A 186 3.87 -32.97 7.74
N LEU A 187 4.92 -32.44 8.38
CA LEU A 187 5.86 -31.53 7.71
C LEU A 187 6.64 -32.20 6.58
N ALA A 188 6.92 -33.51 6.68
CA ALA A 188 7.60 -34.27 5.65
C ALA A 188 6.74 -34.34 4.37
N ALA A 189 5.46 -34.71 4.50
CA ALA A 189 4.52 -34.74 3.40
C ALA A 189 4.28 -33.34 2.79
N LEU A 190 4.28 -32.30 3.64
CA LEU A 190 4.20 -30.91 3.18
C LEU A 190 5.43 -30.49 2.38
N ALA A 191 6.62 -30.94 2.77
CA ALA A 191 7.86 -30.63 2.05
C ALA A 191 7.88 -31.26 0.64
N ASP A 192 7.23 -32.39 0.45
CA ASP A 192 7.12 -33.09 -0.84
C ASP A 192 5.96 -32.60 -1.69
N ALA A 193 5.07 -31.79 -1.15
CA ALA A 193 3.92 -31.27 -1.86
C ALA A 193 4.31 -30.18 -2.87
N ASP A 194 3.48 -30.06 -3.92
CA ASP A 194 3.60 -28.96 -4.88
C ASP A 194 3.24 -27.65 -4.18
N ALA A 195 4.18 -26.72 -4.07
CA ALA A 195 4.00 -25.48 -3.33
C ALA A 195 3.57 -24.33 -4.25
N LEU A 196 2.53 -23.60 -3.81
CA LEU A 196 2.09 -22.34 -4.37
C LEU A 196 2.46 -21.24 -3.35
N TYR A 197 3.62 -20.64 -3.54
CA TYR A 197 4.30 -19.84 -2.52
C TYR A 197 4.00 -18.35 -2.65
N TYR A 198 3.59 -17.75 -1.54
CA TYR A 198 3.34 -16.31 -1.47
C TYR A 198 4.63 -15.56 -1.09
N ALA A 199 5.24 -14.95 -2.08
CA ALA A 199 6.40 -14.09 -1.89
C ALA A 199 6.64 -13.19 -3.12
N PRO A 200 7.33 -12.04 -2.97
CA PRO A 200 7.84 -11.30 -4.10
C PRO A 200 8.87 -12.14 -4.87
N LEU A 201 9.03 -11.86 -6.16
CA LEU A 201 9.98 -12.60 -7.02
C LEU A 201 11.44 -12.46 -6.59
N SER A 202 11.76 -11.44 -5.78
CA SER A 202 13.09 -11.24 -5.20
C SER A 202 13.39 -12.18 -4.03
N ASP A 203 12.39 -12.85 -3.45
CA ASP A 203 12.59 -13.83 -2.38
C ASP A 203 13.03 -15.16 -3.00
N THR A 204 14.26 -15.57 -2.72
CA THR A 204 14.87 -16.79 -3.25
C THR A 204 14.89 -17.93 -2.22
N GLU A 205 14.51 -17.65 -0.96
CA GLU A 205 14.53 -18.62 0.13
C GLU A 205 13.12 -19.11 0.49
N ALA A 206 12.50 -19.85 -0.44
CA ALA A 206 11.18 -20.41 -0.23
C ALA A 206 11.21 -21.50 0.86
N SER A 207 10.40 -21.31 1.93
CA SER A 207 10.24 -22.29 3.00
C SER A 207 8.88 -22.15 3.69
N TRP A 208 8.34 -23.27 4.17
CA TRP A 208 7.18 -23.27 5.03
C TRP A 208 7.57 -22.84 6.44
N ARG A 209 7.11 -21.69 6.89
CA ARG A 209 7.35 -21.17 8.25
C ARG A 209 6.05 -21.28 9.04
N LEU A 210 6.00 -22.21 9.97
CA LEU A 210 4.78 -22.61 10.68
C LEU A 210 4.96 -22.55 12.19
N LEU A 211 3.87 -22.34 12.90
CA LEU A 211 3.75 -22.60 14.32
C LEU A 211 3.09 -23.97 14.48
N GLY A 212 3.74 -24.85 15.21
CA GLY A 212 3.21 -26.17 15.52
C GLY A 212 2.14 -26.14 16.61
N PRO A 213 1.51 -27.30 16.89
CA PRO A 213 0.57 -27.43 18.01
C PRO A 213 1.16 -27.10 19.38
N ASP A 214 2.49 -27.22 19.50
CA ASP A 214 3.28 -26.88 20.69
C ASP A 214 3.67 -25.39 20.76
N GLU A 215 3.13 -24.54 19.87
CA GLU A 215 3.50 -23.14 19.69
C GLU A 215 4.97 -22.91 19.31
N ALA A 216 5.73 -23.97 19.05
CA ALA A 216 7.11 -23.87 18.57
C ALA A 216 7.16 -23.46 17.10
N ARG A 217 8.22 -22.74 16.74
CA ARG A 217 8.46 -22.33 15.36
C ARG A 217 9.14 -23.47 14.60
N HIS A 218 8.54 -23.85 13.50
CA HIS A 218 9.07 -24.85 12.60
C HIS A 218 9.31 -24.26 11.23
N GLN A 219 10.31 -24.79 10.55
CA GLN A 219 10.61 -24.46 9.17
C GLN A 219 10.80 -25.77 8.41
N ALA A 220 9.99 -25.96 7.37
CA ALA A 220 10.14 -27.08 6.45
C ALA A 220 10.57 -26.56 5.07
N PRO A 221 11.44 -27.29 4.36
CA PRO A 221 11.81 -26.91 2.99
C PRO A 221 10.62 -27.02 2.05
N ILE A 222 10.66 -26.26 0.96
CA ILE A 222 9.75 -26.45 -0.18
C ILE A 222 10.50 -27.29 -1.22
N GLY A 223 10.15 -28.56 -1.33
CA GLY A 223 10.79 -29.48 -2.27
C GLY A 223 10.38 -29.23 -3.73
N LYS A 224 9.12 -28.86 -3.96
CA LYS A 224 8.55 -28.63 -5.30
C LYS A 224 7.87 -27.29 -5.40
N LEU A 225 8.62 -26.24 -5.69
CA LEU A 225 8.04 -24.91 -5.96
C LEU A 225 7.42 -24.89 -7.37
N ARG A 226 6.09 -24.88 -7.43
CA ARG A 226 5.34 -24.86 -8.71
C ARG A 226 4.98 -23.44 -9.15
N LEU A 227 4.66 -22.59 -8.20
CA LEU A 227 4.27 -21.21 -8.46
C LEU A 227 4.70 -20.31 -7.30
N GLN A 228 5.34 -19.20 -7.64
CA GLN A 228 5.62 -18.11 -6.71
C GLN A 228 4.95 -16.84 -7.22
N SER A 229 4.23 -16.17 -6.34
CA SER A 229 3.56 -14.91 -6.67
C SER A 229 3.33 -14.06 -5.42
N ASP A 230 3.36 -12.76 -5.56
CA ASP A 230 2.89 -11.80 -4.55
C ASP A 230 1.38 -11.50 -4.67
N ASN A 231 0.69 -12.16 -5.61
CA ASN A 231 -0.75 -12.01 -5.82
C ASN A 231 -1.52 -13.21 -5.24
N LEU A 232 -2.24 -12.96 -4.14
CA LEU A 232 -3.03 -14.00 -3.45
C LEU A 232 -4.16 -14.59 -4.30
N SER A 233 -4.76 -13.82 -5.21
CA SER A 233 -5.81 -14.31 -6.08
C SER A 233 -5.27 -15.34 -7.08
N VAL A 234 -4.06 -15.12 -7.62
CA VAL A 234 -3.39 -16.08 -8.51
C VAL A 234 -3.12 -17.40 -7.79
N LEU A 235 -2.58 -17.33 -6.57
CA LEU A 235 -2.29 -18.52 -5.77
C LEU A 235 -3.57 -19.27 -5.38
N LYS A 236 -4.63 -18.55 -4.98
CA LYS A 236 -5.93 -19.13 -4.66
C LYS A 236 -6.53 -19.88 -5.86
N GLN A 237 -6.52 -19.26 -7.02
CA GLN A 237 -7.05 -19.91 -8.24
C GLN A 237 -6.24 -21.15 -8.65
N ALA A 238 -4.91 -21.10 -8.52
CA ALA A 238 -4.07 -22.26 -8.75
C ALA A 238 -4.36 -23.40 -7.76
N ALA A 239 -4.58 -23.09 -6.47
CA ALA A 239 -4.96 -24.07 -5.46
C ALA A 239 -6.32 -24.69 -5.76
N LEU A 240 -7.33 -23.90 -6.14
CA LEU A 240 -8.65 -24.36 -6.56
C LEU A 240 -8.58 -25.27 -7.78
N ALA A 241 -7.68 -25.00 -8.72
CA ALA A 241 -7.44 -25.80 -9.90
C ALA A 241 -6.63 -27.10 -9.63
N GLY A 242 -6.32 -27.42 -8.38
CA GLY A 242 -5.61 -28.65 -8.02
C GLY A 242 -4.11 -28.61 -8.30
N MET A 243 -3.49 -27.43 -8.34
CA MET A 243 -2.07 -27.30 -8.72
C MET A 243 -1.12 -27.42 -7.52
N GLY A 244 -1.63 -27.48 -6.28
CA GLY A 244 -0.76 -27.61 -5.10
C GLY A 244 -1.38 -27.04 -3.83
N VAL A 245 -0.50 -26.88 -2.83
CA VAL A 245 -0.81 -26.30 -1.50
C VAL A 245 -0.43 -24.83 -1.49
N ALA A 246 -1.38 -23.97 -1.11
CA ALA A 246 -1.16 -22.53 -0.96
C ALA A 246 -1.23 -22.10 0.49
N THR A 247 -0.39 -21.11 0.86
CA THR A 247 -0.56 -20.36 2.11
C THR A 247 -1.41 -19.13 1.81
N LEU A 248 -2.60 -19.05 2.40
CA LEU A 248 -3.57 -17.99 2.15
C LEU A 248 -4.05 -17.35 3.46
N PRO A 249 -4.28 -16.02 3.50
CA PRO A 249 -5.03 -15.42 4.59
C PRO A 249 -6.45 -15.97 4.62
N ARG A 250 -6.96 -16.28 5.80
CA ARG A 250 -8.30 -16.86 5.94
C ARG A 250 -9.40 -16.00 5.33
N TYR A 251 -9.28 -14.67 5.48
CA TYR A 251 -10.24 -13.75 4.86
C TYR A 251 -10.26 -13.83 3.33
N ALA A 252 -9.14 -14.23 2.69
CA ALA A 252 -9.04 -14.32 1.23
C ALA A 252 -9.60 -15.64 0.66
N CYS A 253 -9.83 -16.65 1.50
CA CYS A 253 -10.32 -17.97 1.10
C CYS A 253 -11.48 -18.47 1.98
N ALA A 254 -12.12 -17.61 2.77
CA ALA A 254 -13.19 -17.99 3.70
C ALA A 254 -14.39 -18.63 2.98
N ALA A 255 -14.80 -18.08 1.84
CA ALA A 255 -15.90 -18.62 1.05
C ALA A 255 -15.58 -20.00 0.50
N GLU A 256 -14.37 -20.21 -0.01
CA GLU A 256 -13.92 -21.48 -0.57
C GLU A 256 -13.75 -22.57 0.49
N LEU A 257 -13.26 -22.18 1.69
CA LEU A 257 -13.19 -23.08 2.84
C LEU A 257 -14.59 -23.48 3.32
N ALA A 258 -15.54 -22.55 3.39
CA ALA A 258 -16.92 -22.81 3.77
C ALA A 258 -17.65 -23.69 2.75
N ALA A 259 -17.37 -23.51 1.46
CA ALA A 259 -17.93 -24.30 0.37
C ALA A 259 -17.26 -25.68 0.20
N GLY A 260 -16.14 -25.94 0.89
CA GLY A 260 -15.35 -27.16 0.74
C GLY A 260 -14.59 -27.27 -0.59
N SER A 261 -14.52 -26.21 -1.38
CA SER A 261 -13.72 -26.16 -2.61
C SER A 261 -12.22 -25.99 -2.34
N LEU A 262 -11.88 -25.49 -1.16
CA LEU A 262 -10.57 -25.60 -0.54
C LEU A 262 -10.71 -26.28 0.82
N LEU A 263 -9.75 -27.14 1.15
CA LEU A 263 -9.66 -27.81 2.46
C LEU A 263 -8.43 -27.32 3.19
N PRO A 264 -8.50 -27.15 4.52
CA PRO A 264 -7.32 -26.82 5.29
C PRO A 264 -6.35 -28.01 5.31
N VAL A 265 -5.08 -27.74 5.08
CA VAL A 265 -3.98 -28.70 5.18
C VAL A 265 -3.28 -28.45 6.50
N LEU A 266 -2.98 -29.50 7.26
CA LEU A 266 -2.35 -29.44 8.57
C LEU A 266 -3.06 -28.42 9.49
N PRO A 267 -4.34 -28.61 9.86
CA PRO A 267 -5.16 -27.59 10.54
C PRO A 267 -4.59 -27.15 11.90
N ASP A 268 -3.80 -28.01 12.56
CA ASP A 268 -3.12 -27.73 13.83
C ASP A 268 -1.81 -26.95 13.65
N TRP A 269 -1.38 -26.79 12.40
CA TRP A 269 -0.19 -26.02 12.05
C TRP A 269 -0.62 -24.66 11.47
N ARG A 270 -0.11 -23.60 12.05
CA ARG A 270 -0.48 -22.25 11.62
C ARG A 270 0.68 -21.58 10.88
N PRO A 271 0.50 -21.17 9.64
CA PRO A 271 1.41 -20.20 9.04
C PRO A 271 1.55 -18.99 9.97
N ARG A 272 2.74 -18.40 10.00
CA ARG A 272 3.01 -17.26 10.88
C ARG A 272 1.95 -16.17 10.67
N ALA A 273 1.27 -15.80 11.77
CA ALA A 273 0.31 -14.72 11.74
C ALA A 273 0.97 -13.41 11.32
N GLY A 274 0.28 -12.63 10.51
CA GLY A 274 0.63 -11.26 10.16
C GLY A 274 -0.27 -10.28 10.89
N HIS A 275 0.11 -9.00 10.80
CA HIS A 275 -0.74 -7.90 11.25
C HIS A 275 -0.92 -6.92 10.11
N LEU A 276 -2.12 -6.40 9.93
CA LEU A 276 -2.32 -5.21 9.14
C LEU A 276 -2.10 -3.99 10.02
N VAL A 277 -1.34 -3.07 9.50
CA VAL A 277 -1.08 -1.77 10.13
C VAL A 277 -1.40 -0.67 9.16
N VAL A 278 -1.74 0.49 9.70
CA VAL A 278 -1.83 1.73 8.95
C VAL A 278 -0.61 2.60 9.28
N LEU A 279 0.01 3.12 8.23
CA LEU A 279 1.17 4.01 8.28
C LEU A 279 0.79 5.37 7.73
N PHE A 280 1.23 6.44 8.39
CA PHE A 280 1.04 7.82 7.94
C PHE A 280 2.15 8.73 8.50
N PRO A 281 2.45 9.89 7.87
CA PRO A 281 3.68 10.65 8.14
C PRO A 281 3.77 11.26 9.55
N SER A 282 2.67 11.68 10.17
CA SER A 282 2.68 12.30 11.51
C SER A 282 1.30 12.32 12.14
N ARG A 283 1.25 12.29 13.49
CA ARG A 283 0.00 12.53 14.24
C ARG A 283 -0.31 14.01 14.42
N ARG A 284 0.72 14.87 14.44
CA ARG A 284 0.56 16.33 14.54
C ARG A 284 0.27 16.88 13.16
N GLY A 285 -0.85 17.58 13.00
CA GLY A 285 -1.24 18.19 11.73
C GLY A 285 -1.88 17.23 10.72
N LEU A 286 -2.27 16.02 11.12
CA LEU A 286 -3.01 15.12 10.22
C LEU A 286 -4.30 15.79 9.75
N ALA A 287 -4.47 15.90 8.43
CA ALA A 287 -5.65 16.50 7.82
C ALA A 287 -6.93 15.81 8.34
N PRO A 288 -8.01 16.55 8.62
CA PRO A 288 -9.25 15.97 9.16
C PRO A 288 -9.79 14.82 8.35
N ALA A 289 -9.73 14.91 7.00
CA ALA A 289 -10.14 13.84 6.11
C ALA A 289 -9.29 12.57 6.26
N VAL A 290 -7.95 12.72 6.38
CA VAL A 290 -7.03 11.60 6.59
C VAL A 290 -7.27 10.95 7.95
N ARG A 291 -7.45 11.74 8.99
CA ARG A 291 -7.80 11.24 10.33
C ARG A 291 -9.10 10.45 10.31
N ALA A 292 -10.16 11.03 9.72
CA ALA A 292 -11.45 10.36 9.62
C ALA A 292 -11.34 9.02 8.89
N PHE A 293 -10.52 8.95 7.83
CA PHE A 293 -10.30 7.71 7.09
C PHE A 293 -9.51 6.68 7.91
N VAL A 294 -8.45 7.09 8.61
CA VAL A 294 -7.67 6.20 9.49
C VAL A 294 -8.52 5.66 10.63
N ASP A 295 -9.32 6.51 11.29
CA ASP A 295 -10.19 6.10 12.38
C ASP A 295 -11.27 5.14 11.85
N PHE A 296 -11.90 5.46 10.71
CA PHE A 296 -12.85 4.57 10.05
C PHE A 296 -12.25 3.20 9.71
N LEU A 297 -11.01 3.15 9.18
CA LEU A 297 -10.35 1.86 8.91
C LEU A 297 -10.09 1.06 10.18
N LYS A 298 -9.73 1.70 11.29
CA LYS A 298 -9.53 1.01 12.58
C LYS A 298 -10.81 0.37 13.09
N ASP A 299 -11.92 1.05 12.94
CA ASP A 299 -13.20 0.60 13.46
C ASP A 299 -13.82 -0.48 12.56
N GLU A 300 -13.70 -0.36 11.24
CA GLU A 300 -14.48 -1.16 10.30
C GLU A 300 -13.69 -2.27 9.59
N LEU A 301 -12.39 -2.08 9.38
CA LEU A 301 -11.57 -3.06 8.62
C LEU A 301 -11.47 -4.42 9.33
N PRO A 302 -11.33 -4.51 10.68
CA PRO A 302 -11.29 -5.81 11.35
C PRO A 302 -12.52 -6.67 11.08
N ALA A 303 -13.70 -6.09 11.13
CA ALA A 303 -14.95 -6.78 10.85
C ALA A 303 -15.13 -7.14 9.36
N ALA A 304 -14.57 -6.33 8.45
CA ALA A 304 -14.64 -6.60 7.01
C ALA A 304 -13.72 -7.74 6.56
N LEU A 305 -12.72 -8.10 7.37
CA LEU A 305 -11.75 -9.17 7.13
C LEU A 305 -11.93 -10.37 8.09
N ALA A 306 -12.94 -10.38 8.95
CA ALA A 306 -13.30 -11.51 9.82
C ALA A 306 -14.07 -12.61 9.02
#